data_d95554953f1a484a7c207d807c599a7f
#
_entry.id   d95554953f1a484a7c207d807c599a7f
#
_cell.length_a   1.000
_cell.length_b   1.000
_cell.length_c   1.000
_cell.angle_alpha   90.00
_cell.angle_beta   90.00
_cell.angle_gamma   90.00
#
_symmetry.space_group_name_H-M   'P 1'
#
loop_
_entity.id
_entity.type
_entity.pdbx_description
1 polymer ?
#
loop_
_entity_poly.entity_id
_entity_poly.type
_entity_poly.pdbx_seq_one_letter_code
_entity_poly.pdbx_strand_id
1 'polypeptide(L)'
;MKDANVFAPFDLTGRVSVVTGGPGLLGRQFCRTLAGAGSAVVIVDIDGQKTAALSEEMEKEGYRVLGSKTDITHPASVQSMVRSTLKTFGRLDILVNSAALDPKFDPAALAGQATPLGSFEDYPVESWKQALDVNLTGAFLCCQAAVRPMLEQGRGVIINICSTYGLVGPDQRLYQRQGRQTSYKPVYYSVTKAGVMGLTRYLAAYYAGRNIRVNALTPGGVFYGHDPEFLKAYSARTILGRMAEPQEMNSALLFLASDASSYMTGANLVVDGGWTAW
;
A
#
# COMPACT_ATOMS: atom_id res chain seq x y z
N MET A 1 13.91 30.44 -23.04
CA MET A 1 13.01 29.46 -22.39
C MET A 1 12.97 29.88 -20.92
N LYS A 2 11.81 30.27 -20.37
CA LYS A 2 11.67 30.53 -18.92
C LYS A 2 11.99 29.24 -18.21
N ASP A 3 12.78 29.31 -17.14
CA ASP A 3 13.11 28.16 -16.28
C ASP A 3 11.81 27.47 -15.88
N ALA A 4 11.52 26.33 -16.50
CA ALA A 4 10.38 25.50 -16.10
C ALA A 4 10.66 25.00 -14.69
N ASN A 5 9.78 25.32 -13.73
CA ASN A 5 9.90 24.79 -12.37
C ASN A 5 9.88 23.25 -12.42
N VAL A 6 11.02 22.64 -12.23
CA VAL A 6 11.20 21.17 -12.25
C VAL A 6 10.30 20.45 -11.26
N PHE A 7 9.86 21.12 -10.19
CA PHE A 7 8.98 20.56 -9.17
C PHE A 7 7.49 20.72 -9.50
N ALA A 8 7.12 21.54 -10.49
CA ALA A 8 5.71 21.74 -10.86
C ALA A 8 4.96 20.44 -11.16
N PRO A 9 5.54 19.40 -11.80
CA PRO A 9 4.84 18.15 -12.04
C PRO A 9 4.48 17.37 -10.77
N PHE A 10 5.09 17.66 -9.62
CA PHE A 10 4.82 17.01 -8.35
C PHE A 10 3.72 17.69 -7.52
N ASP A 11 3.23 18.84 -7.96
CA ASP A 11 2.15 19.57 -7.28
C ASP A 11 0.82 18.83 -7.40
N LEU A 12 0.20 18.58 -6.25
CA LEU A 12 -1.11 17.93 -6.12
C LEU A 12 -2.20 18.90 -5.67
N THR A 13 -1.94 20.22 -5.72
CA THR A 13 -2.91 21.25 -5.33
C THR A 13 -4.23 21.07 -6.11
N GLY A 14 -5.35 21.08 -5.38
CA GLY A 14 -6.67 20.88 -5.95
C GLY A 14 -7.05 19.43 -6.27
N ARG A 15 -6.17 18.45 -6.00
CA ARG A 15 -6.48 17.01 -6.11
C ARG A 15 -6.99 16.45 -4.78
N VAL A 16 -7.66 15.30 -4.88
CA VAL A 16 -8.17 14.53 -3.74
C VAL A 16 -7.64 13.10 -3.82
N SER A 17 -6.97 12.69 -2.76
CA SER A 17 -6.37 11.36 -2.62
C SER A 17 -7.10 10.53 -1.58
N VAL A 18 -7.37 9.27 -1.88
CA VAL A 18 -7.87 8.26 -0.93
C VAL A 18 -6.75 7.29 -0.62
N VAL A 19 -6.46 7.06 0.66
CA VAL A 19 -5.42 6.10 1.11
C VAL A 19 -6.06 5.07 2.02
N THR A 20 -6.14 3.81 1.55
CA THR A 20 -6.60 2.70 2.39
C THR A 20 -5.49 2.19 3.28
N GLY A 21 -5.81 1.76 4.51
CA GLY A 21 -4.78 1.44 5.52
C GLY A 21 -4.03 2.70 5.99
N GLY A 22 -4.70 3.87 5.96
CA GLY A 22 -4.09 5.18 6.22
C GLY A 22 -3.37 5.29 7.56
N PRO A 23 -3.88 4.79 8.70
CA PRO A 23 -3.16 4.79 9.97
C PRO A 23 -2.01 3.79 10.08
N GLY A 24 -1.84 2.91 9.10
CA GLY A 24 -0.74 1.92 9.07
C GLY A 24 0.64 2.57 8.89
N LEU A 25 1.69 1.74 9.00
CA LEU A 25 3.09 2.20 8.92
C LEU A 25 3.38 3.04 7.67
N LEU A 26 3.12 2.50 6.48
CA LEU A 26 3.31 3.22 5.22
C LEU A 26 2.15 4.18 4.93
N GLY A 27 0.91 3.79 5.27
CA GLY A 27 -0.27 4.61 5.02
C GLY A 27 -0.16 6.00 5.65
N ARG A 28 0.33 6.11 6.89
CA ARG A 28 0.57 7.39 7.57
C ARG A 28 1.57 8.27 6.81
N GLN A 29 2.64 7.68 6.32
CA GLN A 29 3.64 8.39 5.51
C GLN A 29 3.02 8.86 4.19
N PHE A 30 2.23 8.01 3.55
CA PHE A 30 1.56 8.32 2.30
C PHE A 30 0.54 9.44 2.45
N CYS A 31 -0.28 9.43 3.50
CA CYS A 31 -1.23 10.50 3.80
C CYS A 31 -0.51 11.85 3.95
N ARG A 32 0.57 11.90 4.75
CA ARG A 32 1.35 13.13 4.96
C ARG A 32 2.04 13.60 3.69
N THR A 33 2.60 12.69 2.90
CA THR A 33 3.28 13.02 1.65
C THR A 33 2.33 13.64 0.63
N LEU A 34 1.15 13.04 0.45
CA LEU A 34 0.13 13.56 -0.49
C LEU A 34 -0.44 14.89 -0.02
N ALA A 35 -0.70 15.03 1.29
CA ALA A 35 -1.17 16.29 1.87
C ALA A 35 -0.11 17.40 1.77
N GLY A 36 1.16 17.09 2.07
CA GLY A 36 2.28 18.02 1.93
C GLY A 36 2.52 18.47 0.50
N ALA A 37 2.13 17.67 -0.50
CA ALA A 37 2.15 18.04 -1.91
C ALA A 37 0.89 18.81 -2.37
N GLY A 38 -0.04 19.16 -1.46
CA GLY A 38 -1.22 20.00 -1.73
C GLY A 38 -2.53 19.25 -1.95
N SER A 39 -2.54 17.89 -1.88
CA SER A 39 -3.77 17.11 -2.01
C SER A 39 -4.64 17.22 -0.74
N ALA A 40 -5.97 17.25 -0.89
CA ALA A 40 -6.84 16.83 0.19
C ALA A 40 -6.77 15.30 0.32
N VAL A 41 -6.80 14.76 1.55
CA VAL A 41 -6.56 13.33 1.78
C VAL A 41 -7.71 12.70 2.56
N VAL A 42 -8.26 11.62 2.04
CA VAL A 42 -9.21 10.75 2.74
C VAL A 42 -8.43 9.58 3.35
N ILE A 43 -8.40 9.53 4.67
CA ILE A 43 -7.71 8.54 5.47
C ILE A 43 -8.69 7.40 5.73
N VAL A 44 -8.42 6.21 5.20
CA VAL A 44 -9.35 5.09 5.22
C VAL A 44 -8.77 3.92 6.00
N ASP A 45 -9.54 3.40 6.96
CA ASP A 45 -9.21 2.16 7.69
C ASP A 45 -10.48 1.53 8.29
N ILE A 46 -10.39 0.25 8.63
CA ILE A 46 -11.44 -0.45 9.39
C ILE A 46 -11.48 0.03 10.86
N ASP A 47 -10.35 0.48 11.40
CA ASP A 47 -10.21 1.06 12.72
C ASP A 47 -10.56 2.56 12.71
N GLY A 48 -11.82 2.84 13.02
CA GLY A 48 -12.32 4.22 13.03
C GLY A 48 -11.65 5.11 14.09
N GLN A 49 -11.15 4.55 15.19
CA GLN A 49 -10.47 5.34 16.25
C GLN A 49 -9.10 5.81 15.75
N LYS A 50 -8.30 4.90 15.18
CA LYS A 50 -7.01 5.28 14.59
C LYS A 50 -7.16 6.25 13.42
N THR A 51 -8.21 6.08 12.62
CA THR A 51 -8.53 6.97 11.51
C THR A 51 -8.84 8.37 12.01
N ALA A 52 -9.70 8.51 13.04
CA ALA A 52 -10.04 9.79 13.65
C ALA A 52 -8.81 10.47 14.27
N ALA A 53 -8.01 9.72 15.04
CA ALA A 53 -6.81 10.25 15.67
C ALA A 53 -5.79 10.81 14.65
N LEU A 54 -5.55 10.09 13.53
CA LEU A 54 -4.65 10.58 12.48
C LEU A 54 -5.25 11.79 11.74
N SER A 55 -6.57 11.81 11.54
CA SER A 55 -7.23 12.98 10.93
C SER A 55 -7.08 14.23 11.80
N GLU A 56 -7.36 14.13 13.11
CA GLU A 56 -7.15 15.22 14.04
C GLU A 56 -5.69 15.73 14.07
N GLU A 57 -4.73 14.80 14.07
CA GLU A 57 -3.31 15.12 14.04
C GLU A 57 -2.96 15.95 12.80
N MET A 58 -3.39 15.50 11.62
CA MET A 58 -3.11 16.15 10.35
C MET A 58 -3.89 17.45 10.15
N GLU A 59 -5.11 17.55 10.68
CA GLU A 59 -5.89 18.81 10.69
C GLU A 59 -5.21 19.90 11.53
N LYS A 60 -4.66 19.53 12.71
CA LYS A 60 -3.86 20.46 13.54
C LYS A 60 -2.58 20.96 12.84
N GLU A 61 -2.06 20.18 11.91
CA GLU A 61 -0.94 20.55 11.05
C GLU A 61 -1.37 21.42 9.84
N GLY A 62 -2.67 21.70 9.70
CA GLY A 62 -3.23 22.54 8.63
C GLY A 62 -3.56 21.80 7.34
N TYR A 63 -3.53 20.48 7.32
CA TYR A 63 -3.87 19.70 6.14
C TYR A 63 -5.39 19.53 5.99
N ARG A 64 -5.85 19.44 4.74
CA ARG A 64 -7.24 19.16 4.40
C ARG A 64 -7.44 17.65 4.36
N VAL A 65 -8.04 17.08 5.40
CA VAL A 65 -8.23 15.64 5.52
C VAL A 65 -9.67 15.26 5.86
N LEU A 66 -10.02 14.01 5.62
CA LEU A 66 -11.27 13.37 6.02
C LEU A 66 -10.98 11.96 6.53
N GLY A 67 -11.31 11.67 7.77
CA GLY A 67 -11.28 10.30 8.29
C GLY A 67 -12.50 9.50 7.81
N SER A 68 -12.29 8.27 7.35
CA SER A 68 -13.37 7.37 6.93
C SER A 68 -13.17 5.97 7.50
N LYS A 69 -13.99 5.58 8.47
CA LYS A 69 -14.08 4.18 8.88
C LYS A 69 -14.69 3.36 7.75
N THR A 70 -13.92 2.45 7.16
CA THR A 70 -14.35 1.68 5.99
C THR A 70 -13.80 0.26 6.06
N ASP A 71 -14.67 -0.71 5.98
CA ASP A 71 -14.28 -2.08 5.68
C ASP A 71 -14.22 -2.26 4.16
N ILE A 72 -13.01 -2.43 3.63
CA ILE A 72 -12.78 -2.54 2.19
C ILE A 72 -13.27 -3.88 1.61
N THR A 73 -13.57 -4.87 2.44
CA THR A 73 -14.13 -6.17 2.00
C THR A 73 -15.62 -6.08 1.70
N HIS A 74 -16.29 -4.99 2.09
CA HIS A 74 -17.73 -4.81 1.92
C HIS A 74 -18.03 -3.74 0.86
N PRO A 75 -18.65 -4.10 -0.28
CA PRO A 75 -18.95 -3.16 -1.38
C PRO A 75 -19.71 -1.91 -0.94
N ALA A 76 -20.71 -2.06 -0.06
CA ALA A 76 -21.50 -0.93 0.43
C ALA A 76 -20.68 0.07 1.26
N SER A 77 -19.71 -0.43 2.06
CA SER A 77 -18.80 0.40 2.86
C SER A 77 -17.86 1.19 1.94
N VAL A 78 -17.28 0.54 0.93
CA VAL A 78 -16.41 1.18 -0.07
C VAL A 78 -17.17 2.26 -0.86
N GLN A 79 -18.40 1.95 -1.31
CA GLN A 79 -19.24 2.94 -2.01
C GLN A 79 -19.59 4.14 -1.11
N SER A 80 -19.83 3.90 0.20
CA SER A 80 -20.09 4.96 1.16
C SER A 80 -18.88 5.89 1.31
N MET A 81 -17.67 5.33 1.39
CA MET A 81 -16.41 6.08 1.44
C MET A 81 -16.26 6.98 0.21
N VAL A 82 -16.49 6.46 -1.00
CA VAL A 82 -16.42 7.25 -2.24
C VAL A 82 -17.48 8.37 -2.24
N ARG A 83 -18.73 8.07 -1.85
CA ARG A 83 -19.77 9.11 -1.74
C ARG A 83 -19.39 10.21 -0.75
N SER A 84 -18.86 9.87 0.41
CA SER A 84 -18.40 10.83 1.41
C SER A 84 -17.25 11.69 0.88
N THR A 85 -16.31 11.08 0.16
CA THR A 85 -15.21 11.80 -0.52
C THR A 85 -15.75 12.83 -1.50
N LEU A 86 -16.67 12.44 -2.38
CA LEU A 86 -17.26 13.32 -3.37
C LEU A 86 -18.11 14.42 -2.73
N LYS A 87 -18.87 14.09 -1.67
CA LYS A 87 -19.68 15.09 -0.93
C LYS A 87 -18.79 16.15 -0.27
N THR A 88 -17.65 15.77 0.27
CA THR A 88 -16.76 16.67 1.02
C THR A 88 -15.87 17.51 0.10
N PHE A 89 -15.30 16.88 -0.93
CA PHE A 89 -14.26 17.48 -1.76
C PHE A 89 -14.65 17.68 -3.23
N GLY A 90 -15.79 17.14 -3.68
CA GLY A 90 -16.31 17.28 -5.03
C GLY A 90 -15.63 16.39 -6.08
N ARG A 91 -14.54 15.68 -5.73
CA ARG A 91 -13.74 14.89 -6.66
C ARG A 91 -12.98 13.75 -5.98
N LEU A 92 -12.44 12.82 -6.78
CA LEU A 92 -11.49 11.78 -6.37
C LEU A 92 -10.48 11.57 -7.50
N ASP A 93 -9.22 11.94 -7.28
CA ASP A 93 -8.17 11.90 -8.31
C ASP A 93 -7.18 10.77 -8.15
N ILE A 94 -6.88 10.41 -6.91
CA ILE A 94 -5.82 9.46 -6.59
C ILE A 94 -6.37 8.42 -5.61
N LEU A 95 -6.19 7.13 -5.93
CA LEU A 95 -6.43 6.02 -5.01
C LEU A 95 -5.11 5.33 -4.71
N VAL A 96 -4.78 5.18 -3.43
CA VAL A 96 -3.66 4.38 -2.95
C VAL A 96 -4.22 3.17 -2.18
N ASN A 97 -4.14 1.99 -2.77
CA ASN A 97 -4.49 0.73 -2.12
C ASN A 97 -3.30 0.25 -1.28
N SER A 98 -3.29 0.64 0.02
CA SER A 98 -2.24 0.29 0.97
C SER A 98 -2.73 -0.61 2.12
N ALA A 99 -4.04 -0.78 2.30
CA ALA A 99 -4.58 -1.70 3.28
C ALA A 99 -4.20 -3.15 2.93
N ALA A 100 -3.69 -3.86 3.90
CA ALA A 100 -3.37 -5.28 3.77
C ALA A 100 -3.28 -5.96 5.14
N LEU A 101 -3.64 -7.23 5.19
CA LEU A 101 -3.22 -8.12 6.26
C LEU A 101 -1.76 -8.49 5.99
N ASP A 102 -0.88 -8.08 6.88
CA ASP A 102 0.51 -8.51 6.96
C ASP A 102 0.74 -9.01 8.39
N PRO A 103 0.97 -10.31 8.60
CA PRO A 103 1.10 -10.85 9.93
C PRO A 103 2.34 -10.24 10.59
N LYS A 104 2.12 -9.61 11.73
CA LYS A 104 3.21 -9.17 12.59
C LYS A 104 3.84 -10.40 13.21
N PHE A 105 5.14 -10.48 13.11
CA PHE A 105 5.91 -11.49 13.81
C PHE A 105 5.94 -11.12 15.30
N ASP A 106 5.28 -11.93 16.14
CA ASP A 106 5.33 -11.79 17.60
C ASP A 106 6.20 -12.91 18.17
N PRO A 107 7.42 -12.62 18.62
CA PRO A 107 8.30 -13.62 19.22
C PRO A 107 7.71 -14.29 20.47
N ALA A 108 6.85 -13.57 21.21
CA ALA A 108 6.22 -14.09 22.43
C ALA A 108 5.14 -15.14 22.12
N ALA A 109 4.46 -15.02 20.98
CA ALA A 109 3.48 -15.99 20.52
C ALA A 109 4.12 -17.33 20.09
N LEU A 110 5.45 -17.38 19.93
CA LEU A 110 6.21 -18.56 19.47
C LEU A 110 6.72 -19.44 20.61
N ALA A 111 6.74 -18.91 21.84
CA ALA A 111 7.23 -19.65 22.99
C ALA A 111 6.28 -20.82 23.32
N GLY A 112 6.74 -22.04 23.02
CA GLY A 112 6.02 -23.27 23.39
C GLY A 112 5.17 -23.91 22.30
N GLN A 113 5.17 -23.41 21.06
CA GLN A 113 4.46 -24.07 19.96
C GLN A 113 5.27 -25.22 19.34
N ALA A 114 4.61 -26.35 19.16
CA ALA A 114 5.24 -27.56 18.56
C ALA A 114 5.38 -27.43 17.02
N THR A 115 4.50 -26.66 16.38
CA THR A 115 4.49 -26.45 14.92
C THR A 115 4.81 -24.98 14.60
N PRO A 116 5.70 -24.69 13.62
CA PRO A 116 5.99 -23.33 13.21
C PRO A 116 4.73 -22.61 12.71
N LEU A 117 4.56 -21.33 13.09
CA LEU A 117 3.42 -20.53 12.63
C LEU A 117 3.48 -20.33 11.11
N GLY A 118 2.34 -20.56 10.45
CA GLY A 118 2.19 -20.30 9.01
C GLY A 118 2.78 -21.39 8.10
N SER A 119 3.01 -22.60 8.61
CA SER A 119 3.36 -23.75 7.77
C SER A 119 2.32 -23.95 6.66
N PHE A 120 2.78 -24.30 5.48
CA PHE A 120 1.89 -24.41 4.30
C PHE A 120 0.93 -25.58 4.42
N GLU A 121 1.43 -26.71 4.94
CA GLU A 121 0.70 -27.97 5.06
C GLU A 121 -0.56 -27.86 5.94
N ASP A 122 -0.46 -27.04 6.98
CA ASP A 122 -1.53 -26.86 7.98
C ASP A 122 -2.14 -25.44 7.93
N TYR A 123 -1.92 -24.70 6.83
CA TYR A 123 -2.40 -23.31 6.78
C TYR A 123 -3.93 -23.24 6.75
N PRO A 124 -4.58 -22.53 7.72
CA PRO A 124 -6.03 -22.50 7.82
C PRO A 124 -6.68 -21.86 6.60
N VAL A 125 -7.63 -22.58 5.99
CA VAL A 125 -8.38 -22.08 4.81
C VAL A 125 -9.12 -20.78 5.10
N GLU A 126 -9.64 -20.61 6.32
CA GLU A 126 -10.35 -19.38 6.67
C GLU A 126 -9.40 -18.17 6.75
N SER A 127 -8.18 -18.35 7.27
CA SER A 127 -7.15 -17.30 7.25
C SER A 127 -6.73 -16.96 5.81
N TRP A 128 -6.64 -17.96 4.94
CA TRP A 128 -6.40 -17.77 3.52
C TRP A 128 -7.50 -16.93 2.87
N LYS A 129 -8.78 -17.29 3.05
CA LYS A 129 -9.93 -16.55 2.50
C LYS A 129 -9.95 -15.11 3.01
N GLN A 130 -9.80 -14.92 4.31
CA GLN A 130 -9.75 -13.57 4.91
C GLN A 130 -8.65 -12.71 4.30
N ALA A 131 -7.48 -13.28 4.07
CA ALA A 131 -6.37 -12.56 3.47
C ALA A 131 -6.62 -12.21 1.99
N LEU A 132 -7.23 -13.11 1.22
CA LEU A 132 -7.68 -12.83 -0.14
C LEU A 132 -8.72 -11.70 -0.16
N ASP A 133 -9.68 -11.75 0.76
CA ASP A 133 -10.75 -10.75 0.83
C ASP A 133 -10.18 -9.35 1.13
N VAL A 134 -9.25 -9.23 2.06
CA VAL A 134 -8.65 -7.93 2.38
C VAL A 134 -7.65 -7.49 1.31
N ASN A 135 -6.65 -8.32 1.02
CA ASN A 135 -5.48 -7.88 0.25
C ASN A 135 -5.73 -7.79 -1.26
N LEU A 136 -6.70 -8.56 -1.78
CA LEU A 136 -6.96 -8.63 -3.21
C LEU A 136 -8.38 -8.17 -3.57
N THR A 137 -9.42 -8.79 -2.98
CA THR A 137 -10.81 -8.40 -3.23
C THR A 137 -11.07 -6.97 -2.78
N GLY A 138 -10.56 -6.56 -1.61
CA GLY A 138 -10.68 -5.19 -1.11
C GLY A 138 -10.04 -4.15 -2.03
N ALA A 139 -8.83 -4.43 -2.54
CA ALA A 139 -8.18 -3.56 -3.52
C ALA A 139 -9.01 -3.47 -4.83
N PHE A 140 -9.54 -4.58 -5.31
CA PHE A 140 -10.44 -4.61 -6.47
C PHE A 140 -11.69 -3.75 -6.24
N LEU A 141 -12.37 -3.90 -5.10
CA LEU A 141 -13.59 -3.13 -4.78
C LEU A 141 -13.29 -1.63 -4.68
N CYS A 142 -12.16 -1.25 -4.08
CA CYS A 142 -11.73 0.15 -4.03
C CYS A 142 -11.45 0.71 -5.43
N CYS A 143 -10.75 -0.04 -6.29
CA CYS A 143 -10.54 0.36 -7.68
C CYS A 143 -11.86 0.53 -8.42
N GLN A 144 -12.79 -0.46 -8.31
CA GLN A 144 -14.08 -0.44 -8.99
C GLN A 144 -14.94 0.77 -8.59
N ALA A 145 -14.91 1.15 -7.32
CA ALA A 145 -15.68 2.30 -6.83
C ALA A 145 -15.03 3.64 -7.20
N ALA A 146 -13.70 3.75 -7.05
CA ALA A 146 -12.96 4.99 -7.31
C ALA A 146 -12.89 5.35 -8.80
N VAL A 147 -12.85 4.37 -9.69
CA VAL A 147 -12.72 4.63 -11.12
C VAL A 147 -13.94 5.32 -11.74
N ARG A 148 -15.13 5.15 -11.17
CA ARG A 148 -16.35 5.79 -11.67
C ARG A 148 -16.26 7.33 -11.71
N PRO A 149 -15.99 8.02 -10.58
CA PRO A 149 -15.77 9.46 -10.61
C PRO A 149 -14.52 9.84 -11.43
N MET A 150 -13.47 9.01 -11.47
CA MET A 150 -12.29 9.30 -12.30
C MET A 150 -12.63 9.31 -13.80
N LEU A 151 -13.52 8.41 -14.27
CA LEU A 151 -14.00 8.39 -15.65
C LEU A 151 -14.86 9.63 -15.98
N GLU A 152 -15.72 10.04 -15.06
CA GLU A 152 -16.56 11.25 -15.20
C GLU A 152 -15.69 12.51 -15.24
N GLN A 153 -14.61 12.56 -14.47
CA GLN A 153 -13.64 13.66 -14.42
C GLN A 153 -12.66 13.65 -15.62
N GLY A 154 -12.58 12.55 -16.38
CA GLY A 154 -11.64 12.39 -17.49
C GLY A 154 -10.19 12.21 -17.07
N ARG A 155 -9.91 11.94 -15.78
CA ARG A 155 -8.55 11.63 -15.27
C ARG A 155 -8.60 10.85 -13.97
N GLY A 156 -7.55 10.04 -13.72
CA GLY A 156 -7.39 9.35 -12.45
C GLY A 156 -6.02 8.69 -12.31
N VAL A 157 -5.63 8.43 -11.07
CA VAL A 157 -4.41 7.68 -10.74
C VAL A 157 -4.73 6.63 -9.70
N ILE A 158 -4.35 5.39 -9.94
CA ILE A 158 -4.45 4.29 -8.99
C ILE A 158 -3.04 3.76 -8.72
N ILE A 159 -2.68 3.67 -7.44
CA ILE A 159 -1.41 3.12 -6.97
C ILE A 159 -1.71 1.93 -6.07
N ASN A 160 -1.26 0.77 -6.47
CA ASN A 160 -1.41 -0.46 -5.70
C ASN A 160 -0.11 -0.78 -4.98
N ILE A 161 -0.14 -0.94 -3.65
CA ILE A 161 1.04 -1.30 -2.87
C ILE A 161 1.24 -2.81 -2.95
N CYS A 162 2.26 -3.20 -3.70
CA CYS A 162 2.73 -4.57 -3.85
C CYS A 162 3.72 -4.94 -2.72
N SER A 163 4.60 -5.88 -2.98
CA SER A 163 5.74 -6.31 -2.14
C SER A 163 6.76 -7.02 -3.01
N THR A 164 8.02 -7.05 -2.58
CA THR A 164 9.03 -7.96 -3.18
C THR A 164 8.53 -9.40 -3.22
N TYR A 165 7.75 -9.84 -2.23
CA TYR A 165 7.16 -11.18 -2.20
C TYR A 165 5.96 -11.39 -3.14
N GLY A 166 5.56 -10.38 -3.89
CA GLY A 166 4.70 -10.51 -5.07
C GLY A 166 5.50 -10.70 -6.36
N LEU A 167 6.83 -10.54 -6.33
CA LEU A 167 7.74 -10.69 -7.46
C LEU A 167 8.59 -11.97 -7.35
N VAL A 168 9.04 -12.26 -6.12
CA VAL A 168 9.87 -13.43 -5.79
C VAL A 168 9.31 -14.16 -4.58
N GLY A 169 9.63 -15.44 -4.43
CA GLY A 169 9.26 -16.20 -3.24
C GLY A 169 9.99 -15.68 -1.99
N PRO A 170 9.36 -15.75 -0.80
CA PRO A 170 10.03 -15.41 0.45
C PRO A 170 11.10 -16.44 0.78
N ASP A 171 12.27 -15.98 1.17
CA ASP A 171 13.26 -16.88 1.76
C ASP A 171 12.83 -17.20 3.20
N GLN A 172 12.30 -18.39 3.38
CA GLN A 172 11.79 -18.82 4.67
C GLN A 172 12.87 -18.98 5.75
N ARG A 173 14.15 -19.06 5.37
CA ARG A 173 15.29 -19.11 6.32
C ARG A 173 15.42 -17.83 7.15
N LEU A 174 14.85 -16.71 6.71
CA LEU A 174 14.78 -15.47 7.48
C LEU A 174 13.97 -15.60 8.77
N TYR A 175 13.08 -16.58 8.83
CA TYR A 175 12.19 -16.83 9.96
C TYR A 175 12.70 -17.97 10.87
N GLN A 176 13.97 -18.30 10.76
CA GLN A 176 14.65 -19.20 11.69
C GLN A 176 15.17 -18.43 12.91
N ARG A 177 15.17 -19.10 14.06
CA ARG A 177 15.80 -18.63 15.29
C ARG A 177 16.60 -19.76 15.90
N GLN A 178 17.85 -19.48 16.23
CA GLN A 178 18.78 -20.49 16.77
C GLN A 178 18.84 -21.77 15.94
N GLY A 179 18.84 -21.62 14.60
CA GLY A 179 18.88 -22.74 13.65
C GLY A 179 17.56 -23.53 13.50
N ARG A 180 16.48 -23.13 14.13
CA ARG A 180 15.16 -23.78 14.02
C ARG A 180 14.17 -22.89 13.30
N GLN A 181 13.33 -23.49 12.45
CA GLN A 181 12.20 -22.78 11.83
C GLN A 181 11.15 -22.49 12.90
N THR A 182 10.87 -21.20 13.15
CA THR A 182 9.91 -20.76 14.17
C THR A 182 8.61 -20.23 13.55
N SER A 183 8.69 -19.72 12.34
CA SER A 183 7.53 -19.24 11.57
C SER A 183 7.84 -19.24 10.08
N TYR A 184 6.83 -18.99 9.28
CA TYR A 184 6.95 -18.79 7.83
C TYR A 184 6.26 -17.51 7.41
N LYS A 185 6.73 -16.85 6.36
CA LYS A 185 5.91 -15.84 5.68
C LYS A 185 4.73 -16.57 5.05
N PRO A 186 3.48 -16.23 5.41
CA PRO A 186 2.32 -16.99 4.97
C PRO A 186 2.14 -16.98 3.46
N VAL A 187 1.66 -18.09 2.93
CA VAL A 187 1.44 -18.29 1.48
C VAL A 187 0.56 -17.22 0.85
N TYR A 188 -0.49 -16.79 1.55
CA TYR A 188 -1.41 -15.78 1.04
C TYR A 188 -0.72 -14.46 0.71
N TYR A 189 0.34 -14.12 1.44
CA TYR A 189 1.00 -12.82 1.24
C TYR A 189 1.61 -12.73 -0.16
N SER A 190 2.37 -13.74 -0.56
CA SER A 190 2.94 -13.80 -1.91
C SER A 190 1.86 -13.85 -2.98
N VAL A 191 0.85 -14.70 -2.79
CA VAL A 191 -0.24 -14.87 -3.77
C VAL A 191 -1.04 -13.58 -3.95
N THR A 192 -1.44 -12.92 -2.85
CA THR A 192 -2.21 -11.68 -2.94
C THR A 192 -1.40 -10.55 -3.54
N LYS A 193 -0.12 -10.42 -3.19
CA LYS A 193 0.76 -9.38 -3.74
C LYS A 193 1.09 -9.62 -5.23
N ALA A 194 1.23 -10.86 -5.67
CA ALA A 194 1.30 -11.20 -7.09
C ALA A 194 -0.03 -10.89 -7.81
N GLY A 195 -1.18 -11.19 -7.18
CA GLY A 195 -2.51 -10.85 -7.70
C GLY A 195 -2.71 -9.35 -7.88
N VAL A 196 -2.19 -8.53 -6.97
CA VAL A 196 -2.20 -7.06 -7.08
C VAL A 196 -1.45 -6.58 -8.33
N MET A 197 -0.35 -7.23 -8.72
CA MET A 197 0.35 -6.94 -9.98
C MET A 197 -0.50 -7.27 -11.21
N GLY A 198 -1.20 -8.41 -11.18
CA GLY A 198 -2.17 -8.79 -12.22
C GLY A 198 -3.28 -7.75 -12.36
N LEU A 199 -3.89 -7.34 -11.24
CA LEU A 199 -4.92 -6.28 -11.20
C LEU A 199 -4.39 -4.95 -11.78
N THR A 200 -3.18 -4.55 -11.42
CA THR A 200 -2.53 -3.32 -11.92
C THR A 200 -2.44 -3.31 -13.44
N ARG A 201 -1.91 -4.38 -14.03
CA ARG A 201 -1.74 -4.49 -15.49
C ARG A 201 -3.08 -4.58 -16.21
N TYR A 202 -4.02 -5.35 -15.65
CA TYR A 202 -5.37 -5.46 -16.22
C TYR A 202 -6.06 -4.10 -16.31
N LEU A 203 -6.10 -3.35 -15.20
CA LEU A 203 -6.76 -2.05 -15.16
C LEU A 203 -6.06 -1.01 -16.04
N ALA A 204 -4.73 -1.00 -16.10
CA ALA A 204 -3.98 -0.12 -16.99
C ALA A 204 -4.34 -0.34 -18.46
N ALA A 205 -4.44 -1.60 -18.89
CA ALA A 205 -4.86 -1.97 -20.26
C ALA A 205 -6.35 -1.68 -20.49
N TYR A 206 -7.21 -1.99 -19.52
CA TYR A 206 -8.66 -1.81 -19.65
C TYR A 206 -9.05 -0.33 -19.81
N TYR A 207 -8.35 0.60 -19.15
CA TYR A 207 -8.59 2.03 -19.25
C TYR A 207 -7.71 2.73 -20.28
N ALA A 208 -7.20 2.01 -21.29
CA ALA A 208 -6.45 2.61 -22.40
C ALA A 208 -7.24 3.77 -23.04
N GLY A 209 -6.59 4.91 -23.27
CA GLY A 209 -7.21 6.11 -23.84
C GLY A 209 -8.16 6.88 -22.91
N ARG A 210 -8.34 6.47 -21.66
CA ARG A 210 -9.28 7.10 -20.70
C ARG A 210 -8.59 8.06 -19.72
N ASN A 211 -7.28 8.33 -19.91
CA ASN A 211 -6.48 9.18 -19.01
C ASN A 211 -6.52 8.72 -17.53
N ILE A 212 -6.58 7.40 -17.32
CA ILE A 212 -6.46 6.76 -16.01
C ILE A 212 -5.17 5.95 -15.99
N ARG A 213 -4.26 6.29 -15.08
CA ARG A 213 -3.01 5.57 -14.88
C ARG A 213 -3.12 4.63 -13.70
N VAL A 214 -2.64 3.42 -13.88
CA VAL A 214 -2.65 2.39 -12.81
C VAL A 214 -1.25 1.80 -12.72
N ASN A 215 -0.59 1.99 -11.58
CA ASN A 215 0.77 1.49 -11.34
C ASN A 215 0.86 0.79 -9.98
N ALA A 216 1.90 0.00 -9.81
CA ALA A 216 2.25 -0.59 -8.52
C ALA A 216 3.50 0.09 -7.95
N LEU A 217 3.53 0.24 -6.62
CA LEU A 217 4.73 0.51 -5.84
C LEU A 217 5.09 -0.77 -5.09
N THR A 218 6.32 -1.24 -5.24
CA THR A 218 6.82 -2.45 -4.59
C THR A 218 7.91 -2.11 -3.58
N PRO A 219 7.56 -1.91 -2.30
CA PRO A 219 8.54 -1.77 -1.24
C PRO A 219 9.30 -3.08 -0.99
N GLY A 220 10.58 -2.94 -0.62
CA GLY A 220 11.32 -3.96 0.11
C GLY A 220 10.88 -4.05 1.57
N GLY A 221 11.72 -4.67 2.41
CA GLY A 221 11.48 -4.69 3.85
C GLY A 221 11.65 -3.30 4.45
N VAL A 222 10.58 -2.84 5.10
CA VAL A 222 10.56 -1.57 5.83
C VAL A 222 10.76 -1.84 7.32
N PHE A 223 11.67 -1.14 7.96
CA PHE A 223 11.96 -1.34 9.37
C PHE A 223 10.79 -0.92 10.26
N TYR A 224 10.44 -1.81 11.18
CA TYR A 224 9.37 -1.57 12.16
C TYR A 224 9.63 -2.37 13.44
N GLY A 225 10.73 -2.09 14.12
CA GLY A 225 11.04 -2.77 15.38
C GLY A 225 11.27 -4.28 15.26
N HIS A 226 11.81 -4.73 14.12
CA HIS A 226 12.15 -6.14 13.91
C HIS A 226 13.24 -6.58 14.88
N ASP A 227 13.20 -7.87 15.27
CA ASP A 227 14.25 -8.45 16.11
C ASP A 227 15.63 -8.42 15.42
N PRO A 228 16.72 -8.34 16.19
CA PRO A 228 18.07 -8.15 15.63
C PRO A 228 18.52 -9.30 14.71
N GLU A 229 18.10 -10.54 14.96
CA GLU A 229 18.47 -11.68 14.14
C GLU A 229 17.81 -11.61 12.77
N PHE A 230 16.52 -11.30 12.71
CA PHE A 230 15.80 -11.03 11.46
C PHE A 230 16.42 -9.85 10.71
N LEU A 231 16.64 -8.73 11.42
CA LEU A 231 17.21 -7.52 10.83
C LEU A 231 18.56 -7.80 10.17
N LYS A 232 19.45 -8.52 10.86
CA LYS A 232 20.77 -8.92 10.33
C LYS A 232 20.62 -9.80 9.09
N ALA A 233 19.77 -10.84 9.17
CA ALA A 233 19.57 -11.78 8.07
C ALA A 233 18.91 -11.12 6.84
N TYR A 234 17.95 -10.24 7.06
CA TYR A 234 17.30 -9.47 6.00
C TYR A 234 18.29 -8.50 5.34
N SER A 235 19.01 -7.72 6.12
CA SER A 235 19.99 -6.73 5.65
C SER A 235 21.08 -7.36 4.79
N ALA A 236 21.55 -8.55 5.14
CA ALA A 236 22.56 -9.29 4.38
C ALA A 236 22.08 -9.69 2.96
N ARG A 237 20.78 -9.60 2.67
CA ARG A 237 20.18 -9.92 1.37
C ARG A 237 19.81 -8.68 0.55
N THR A 238 19.96 -7.49 1.09
CA THR A 238 19.78 -6.24 0.35
C THR A 238 21.12 -5.74 -0.13
N ILE A 239 21.21 -5.23 -1.35
CA ILE A 239 22.45 -4.60 -1.85
C ILE A 239 22.85 -3.40 -1.00
N LEU A 240 21.85 -2.64 -0.51
CA LEU A 240 22.10 -1.50 0.38
C LEU A 240 22.43 -1.90 1.84
N GLY A 241 22.40 -3.19 2.18
CA GLY A 241 22.83 -3.69 3.49
C GLY A 241 21.91 -3.34 4.66
N ARG A 242 20.68 -2.90 4.41
CA ARG A 242 19.72 -2.50 5.45
C ARG A 242 18.27 -2.62 4.98
N MET A 243 17.35 -2.61 5.93
CA MET A 243 15.93 -2.37 5.63
C MET A 243 15.71 -0.87 5.35
N ALA A 244 14.63 -0.55 4.67
CA ALA A 244 14.23 0.82 4.42
C ALA A 244 13.61 1.47 5.66
N GLU A 245 13.78 2.77 5.80
CA GLU A 245 12.95 3.59 6.69
C GLU A 245 11.60 3.86 6.02
N PRO A 246 10.49 3.98 6.79
CA PRO A 246 9.16 4.17 6.22
C PRO A 246 9.03 5.34 5.23
N GLN A 247 9.73 6.46 5.51
CA GLN A 247 9.72 7.66 4.68
C GLN A 247 10.44 7.51 3.33
N GLU A 248 11.27 6.49 3.15
CA GLU A 248 11.99 6.27 1.88
C GLU A 248 11.05 5.84 0.74
N MET A 249 9.81 5.45 1.06
CA MET A 249 8.77 5.16 0.07
C MET A 249 8.03 6.42 -0.42
N ASN A 250 8.16 7.56 0.27
CA ASN A 250 7.37 8.76 0.06
C ASN A 250 7.58 9.37 -1.33
N SER A 251 8.82 9.52 -1.75
CA SER A 251 9.16 10.13 -3.05
C SER A 251 8.68 9.27 -4.22
N ALA A 252 8.78 7.94 -4.10
CA ALA A 252 8.28 7.02 -5.11
C ALA A 252 6.74 7.06 -5.21
N LEU A 253 6.04 7.15 -4.07
CA LEU A 253 4.60 7.34 -4.07
C LEU A 253 4.21 8.67 -4.72
N LEU A 254 4.85 9.78 -4.35
CA LEU A 254 4.56 11.11 -4.89
C LEU A 254 4.82 11.15 -6.41
N PHE A 255 5.90 10.54 -6.87
CA PHE A 255 6.18 10.37 -8.30
C PHE A 255 5.02 9.68 -9.02
N LEU A 256 4.56 8.52 -8.53
CA LEU A 256 3.46 7.77 -9.14
C LEU A 256 2.12 8.53 -9.09
N ALA A 257 1.86 9.29 -8.01
CA ALA A 257 0.62 10.04 -7.79
C ALA A 257 0.52 11.29 -8.68
N SER A 258 1.64 11.84 -9.09
CA SER A 258 1.75 13.15 -9.74
C SER A 258 1.90 13.06 -11.27
N ASP A 259 1.92 14.23 -11.93
CA ASP A 259 2.16 14.33 -13.37
C ASP A 259 3.62 14.07 -13.75
N ALA A 260 4.54 13.99 -12.77
CA ALA A 260 5.91 13.56 -12.99
C ALA A 260 6.00 12.14 -13.60
N SER A 261 4.97 11.32 -13.40
CA SER A 261 4.84 9.98 -13.99
C SER A 261 3.76 9.90 -15.09
N SER A 262 3.47 11.02 -15.77
CA SER A 262 2.38 11.11 -16.76
C SER A 262 2.47 10.09 -17.90
N TYR A 263 3.66 9.62 -18.26
CA TYR A 263 3.88 8.60 -19.30
C TYR A 263 4.06 7.19 -18.73
N MET A 264 3.57 6.93 -17.48
CA MET A 264 3.75 5.66 -16.79
C MET A 264 2.40 5.07 -16.39
N THR A 265 2.06 3.88 -16.95
CA THR A 265 0.91 3.07 -16.57
C THR A 265 1.20 1.59 -16.77
N GLY A 266 0.59 0.70 -15.98
CA GLY A 266 0.84 -0.74 -15.98
C GLY A 266 2.19 -1.16 -15.42
N ALA A 267 2.96 -0.23 -14.91
CA ALA A 267 4.33 -0.42 -14.45
C ALA A 267 4.39 -0.79 -12.95
N ASN A 268 5.54 -1.31 -12.58
CA ASN A 268 5.91 -1.60 -11.20
C ASN A 268 7.17 -0.81 -10.82
N LEU A 269 7.03 0.11 -9.88
CA LEU A 269 8.17 0.85 -9.33
C LEU A 269 8.70 0.10 -8.10
N VAL A 270 9.84 -0.53 -8.26
CA VAL A 270 10.49 -1.32 -7.18
C VAL A 270 11.40 -0.41 -6.37
N VAL A 271 11.23 -0.42 -5.04
CA VAL A 271 12.03 0.34 -4.06
C VAL A 271 12.38 -0.61 -2.92
N ASP A 272 13.37 -1.47 -3.15
CA ASP A 272 13.63 -2.64 -2.30
C ASP A 272 15.08 -2.78 -1.79
N GLY A 273 15.89 -1.75 -2.00
CA GLY A 273 17.31 -1.78 -1.60
C GLY A 273 18.14 -2.80 -2.39
N GLY A 274 17.65 -3.23 -3.57
CA GLY A 274 18.31 -4.22 -4.40
C GLY A 274 17.99 -5.66 -4.03
N TRP A 275 16.99 -5.92 -3.19
CA TRP A 275 16.58 -7.27 -2.79
C TRP A 275 16.29 -8.20 -3.99
N THR A 276 15.65 -7.67 -5.04
CA THR A 276 15.26 -8.46 -6.23
C THR A 276 16.24 -8.34 -7.38
N ALA A 277 17.40 -7.72 -7.20
CA ALA A 277 18.35 -7.45 -8.27
C ALA A 277 19.43 -8.54 -8.46
N TRP A 278 19.51 -9.54 -7.57
CA TRP A 278 20.48 -10.63 -7.61
C TRP A 278 19.89 -11.99 -7.22
#